data_26c28807b7faec3624cf93055d64537e
#
_entry.id   26c28807b7faec3624cf93055d64537e
#
_cell.length_a   1.000
_cell.length_b   1.000
_cell.length_c   1.000
_cell.angle_alpha   90.00
_cell.angle_beta   90.00
_cell.angle_gamma   90.00
#
_symmetry.space_group_name_H-M   'P 1'
#
loop_
_entity.id
_entity.type
_entity.pdbx_description
1 polymer ?
#
loop_
_entity_poly.entity_id
_entity_poly.type
_entity_poly.pdbx_seq_one_letter_code
_entity_poly.pdbx_strand_id
1 'polypeptide(L)'
;MTQTIMTRQDIAAKAPAVLETGVSSNVSAKYVHVPTIELIEDMEKLGWNVVDVKQVGSKKAGANAYKKHLVTFRNEAVVIKSEDGETVYPQILLSNSHDGLSAFTFRAGLFRLICTNGLVIATKEFGAVSVRHKGYSFEELKGIVMGLVEKLPVTVETLNRFREVILTEDQKVEFALAALGIRFGENGAEVSVEEILKPVRDEDRGDELWKVFNVIQEKVTRGGFKYKASTGRNKTARSIKNFTRDIELNEQLYELAESYVA
;
A
#
# COMPACT_ATOMS: atom_id res chain seq x y z
N MET A 1 9.93 -11.64 -8.52
CA MET A 1 9.28 -11.40 -9.83
C MET A 1 9.18 -9.90 -10.03
N THR A 2 9.75 -9.35 -11.09
CA THR A 2 9.57 -7.95 -11.46
C THR A 2 8.10 -7.69 -11.78
N GLN A 3 7.50 -6.66 -11.18
CA GLN A 3 6.18 -6.21 -11.61
C GLN A 3 6.30 -5.67 -13.03
N THR A 4 5.49 -6.20 -13.95
CA THR A 4 5.46 -5.77 -15.36
C THR A 4 4.57 -4.54 -15.50
N ILE A 5 4.93 -3.62 -16.39
CA ILE A 5 4.07 -2.49 -16.77
C ILE A 5 2.78 -3.05 -17.37
N MET A 6 1.64 -2.58 -16.88
CA MET A 6 0.33 -3.04 -17.32
C MET A 6 -0.11 -2.34 -18.61
N THR A 7 -0.65 -3.12 -19.55
CA THR A 7 -1.33 -2.57 -20.72
C THR A 7 -2.73 -2.04 -20.37
N ARG A 8 -3.32 -1.24 -21.25
CA ARG A 8 -4.72 -0.79 -21.09
C ARG A 8 -5.70 -1.99 -21.05
N GLN A 9 -5.38 -3.10 -21.74
CA GLN A 9 -6.18 -4.31 -21.71
C GLN A 9 -6.12 -5.00 -20.34
N ASP A 10 -4.93 -5.09 -19.73
CA ASP A 10 -4.76 -5.64 -18.39
C ASP A 10 -5.52 -4.82 -17.34
N ILE A 11 -5.45 -3.49 -17.46
CA ILE A 11 -6.18 -2.55 -16.58
C ILE A 11 -7.69 -2.76 -16.74
N ALA A 12 -8.21 -2.82 -17.98
CA ALA A 12 -9.63 -3.04 -18.26
C ALA A 12 -10.14 -4.35 -17.67
N ALA A 13 -9.36 -5.42 -17.78
CA ALA A 13 -9.72 -6.73 -17.26
C ALA A 13 -9.77 -6.78 -15.72
N LYS A 14 -8.84 -6.06 -15.05
CA LYS A 14 -8.66 -6.13 -13.59
C LYS A 14 -9.45 -5.07 -12.83
N ALA A 15 -9.55 -3.86 -13.37
CA ALA A 15 -10.19 -2.70 -12.74
C ALA A 15 -10.84 -1.77 -13.79
N PRO A 16 -11.98 -2.15 -14.40
CA PRO A 16 -12.61 -1.37 -15.47
C PRO A 16 -12.97 0.07 -15.07
N ALA A 17 -13.23 0.35 -13.79
CA ALA A 17 -13.48 1.71 -13.31
C ALA A 17 -12.32 2.68 -13.55
N VAL A 18 -11.09 2.19 -13.67
CA VAL A 18 -9.91 3.02 -13.96
C VAL A 18 -10.00 3.68 -15.34
N LEU A 19 -10.62 2.99 -16.30
CA LEU A 19 -10.77 3.46 -17.69
C LEU A 19 -12.11 4.16 -17.95
N GLU A 20 -12.98 4.25 -16.93
CA GLU A 20 -14.27 4.90 -17.07
C GLU A 20 -14.12 6.42 -17.19
N THR A 21 -14.71 7.01 -18.22
CA THR A 21 -14.69 8.45 -18.49
C THR A 21 -15.99 9.15 -18.09
N GLY A 22 -17.01 8.39 -17.73
CA GLY A 22 -18.28 8.90 -17.23
C GLY A 22 -18.33 9.01 -15.71
N VAL A 23 -19.40 9.57 -15.21
CA VAL A 23 -19.69 9.72 -13.78
C VAL A 23 -20.98 9.00 -13.41
N SER A 24 -21.08 8.59 -12.15
CA SER A 24 -22.34 8.05 -11.62
C SER A 24 -23.45 9.09 -11.67
N SER A 25 -24.67 8.66 -11.97
CA SER A 25 -25.87 9.51 -11.94
C SER A 25 -26.17 10.14 -10.56
N ASN A 26 -25.49 9.68 -9.51
CA ASN A 26 -25.72 10.15 -8.14
C ASN A 26 -24.82 11.33 -7.75
N VAL A 27 -23.94 11.82 -8.63
CA VAL A 27 -23.08 12.96 -8.33
C VAL A 27 -23.84 14.27 -8.43
N SER A 28 -23.44 15.27 -7.66
CA SER A 28 -24.06 16.59 -7.69
C SER A 28 -23.67 17.36 -8.96
N ALA A 29 -24.50 18.34 -9.38
CA ALA A 29 -24.17 19.23 -10.50
C ALA A 29 -22.89 20.05 -10.31
N LYS A 30 -22.37 20.14 -9.09
CA LYS A 30 -21.09 20.85 -8.76
C LYS A 30 -19.88 19.91 -8.81
N TYR A 31 -20.09 18.61 -9.04
CA TYR A 31 -19.01 17.64 -9.13
C TYR A 31 -18.24 17.82 -10.44
N VAL A 32 -16.96 18.05 -10.35
CA VAL A 32 -16.05 18.09 -11.50
C VAL A 32 -15.39 16.72 -11.61
N HIS A 33 -15.65 16.04 -12.68
CA HIS A 33 -15.06 14.72 -12.93
C HIS A 33 -13.61 14.86 -13.39
N VAL A 34 -12.73 14.04 -12.81
CA VAL A 34 -11.35 13.83 -13.27
C VAL A 34 -11.22 12.34 -13.60
N PRO A 35 -11.23 11.98 -14.89
CA PRO A 35 -11.06 10.59 -15.31
C PRO A 35 -9.69 10.06 -14.87
N THR A 36 -9.67 8.87 -14.28
CA THR A 36 -8.42 8.27 -13.82
C THR A 36 -7.46 7.98 -14.98
N ILE A 37 -8.00 7.73 -16.16
CA ILE A 37 -7.17 7.51 -17.36
C ILE A 37 -6.35 8.76 -17.73
N GLU A 38 -6.89 9.96 -17.56
CA GLU A 38 -6.15 11.21 -17.80
C GLU A 38 -5.01 11.37 -16.79
N LEU A 39 -5.27 11.04 -15.51
CA LEU A 39 -4.24 11.01 -14.47
C LEU A 39 -3.12 10.00 -14.80
N ILE A 40 -3.48 8.82 -15.34
CA ILE A 40 -2.50 7.82 -15.77
C ILE A 40 -1.64 8.37 -16.93
N GLU A 41 -2.24 8.97 -17.93
CA GLU A 41 -1.52 9.55 -19.07
C GLU A 41 -0.55 10.65 -18.64
N ASP A 42 -0.95 11.47 -17.68
CA ASP A 42 -0.11 12.52 -17.11
C ASP A 42 1.04 11.94 -16.25
N MET A 43 0.77 10.87 -15.49
CA MET A 43 1.80 10.15 -14.75
C MET A 43 2.82 9.48 -15.69
N GLU A 44 2.36 8.92 -16.80
CA GLU A 44 3.23 8.31 -17.82
C GLU A 44 4.16 9.36 -18.48
N LYS A 45 3.69 10.59 -18.73
CA LYS A 45 4.54 11.72 -19.19
C LYS A 45 5.65 12.06 -18.18
N LEU A 46 5.42 11.80 -16.89
CA LEU A 46 6.40 11.99 -15.83
C LEU A 46 7.28 10.75 -15.60
N GLY A 47 7.16 9.70 -16.44
CA GLY A 47 7.92 8.46 -16.34
C GLY A 47 7.37 7.43 -15.35
N TRP A 48 6.18 7.67 -14.78
CA TRP A 48 5.53 6.77 -13.84
C TRP A 48 4.52 5.88 -14.54
N ASN A 49 4.83 4.59 -14.68
CA ASN A 49 4.01 3.61 -15.38
C ASN A 49 3.17 2.77 -14.42
N VAL A 50 1.98 2.34 -14.87
CA VAL A 50 1.08 1.49 -14.08
C VAL A 50 1.67 0.09 -13.94
N VAL A 51 1.81 -0.40 -12.71
CA VAL A 51 2.32 -1.75 -12.40
C VAL A 51 1.29 -2.63 -11.66
N ASP A 52 0.29 -2.03 -11.04
CA ASP A 52 -0.84 -2.76 -10.45
C ASP A 52 -2.10 -1.90 -10.39
N VAL A 53 -3.27 -2.55 -10.47
CA VAL A 53 -4.56 -1.92 -10.22
C VAL A 53 -5.43 -2.83 -9.35
N LYS A 54 -6.22 -2.22 -8.48
CA LYS A 54 -7.22 -2.90 -7.65
C LYS A 54 -8.54 -2.13 -7.72
N GLN A 55 -9.67 -2.81 -7.62
CA GLN A 55 -11.00 -2.19 -7.61
C GLN A 55 -11.89 -2.85 -6.57
N VAL A 56 -12.72 -2.06 -5.92
CA VAL A 56 -13.77 -2.57 -5.04
C VAL A 56 -14.87 -3.21 -5.89
N GLY A 57 -15.12 -4.49 -5.64
CA GLY A 57 -16.19 -5.22 -6.34
C GLY A 57 -17.58 -4.77 -5.89
N SER A 58 -18.56 -4.88 -6.79
CA SER A 58 -19.98 -4.71 -6.48
C SER A 58 -20.79 -5.87 -7.05
N LYS A 59 -21.79 -6.34 -6.28
CA LYS A 59 -22.78 -7.32 -6.76
C LYS A 59 -23.88 -6.69 -7.62
N LYS A 60 -24.02 -5.35 -7.60
CA LYS A 60 -25.02 -4.62 -8.38
C LYS A 60 -24.52 -4.44 -9.80
N ALA A 61 -25.31 -4.85 -10.78
CA ALA A 61 -24.98 -4.69 -12.20
C ALA A 61 -24.76 -3.20 -12.54
N GLY A 62 -23.75 -2.91 -13.37
CA GLY A 62 -23.39 -1.55 -13.78
C GLY A 62 -22.69 -0.68 -12.71
N ALA A 63 -22.71 -1.09 -11.43
CA ALA A 63 -22.11 -0.28 -10.37
C ALA A 63 -20.57 -0.37 -10.33
N ASN A 64 -19.96 -1.33 -11.03
CA ASN A 64 -18.52 -1.52 -11.01
C ASN A 64 -17.75 -0.41 -11.73
N ALA A 65 -18.36 0.24 -12.73
CA ALA A 65 -17.73 1.28 -13.53
C ALA A 65 -17.30 2.52 -12.72
N TYR A 66 -18.01 2.83 -11.63
CA TYR A 66 -17.77 4.05 -10.85
C TYR A 66 -17.13 3.81 -9.49
N LYS A 67 -16.82 2.55 -9.18
CA LYS A 67 -16.33 2.15 -7.86
C LYS A 67 -14.92 2.63 -7.56
N LYS A 68 -14.67 2.80 -6.26
CA LYS A 68 -13.34 3.11 -5.73
C LYS A 68 -12.32 2.11 -6.24
N HIS A 69 -11.22 2.65 -6.77
CA HIS A 69 -10.13 1.89 -7.33
C HIS A 69 -8.79 2.48 -6.88
N LEU A 70 -7.75 1.67 -7.02
CA LEU A 70 -6.38 1.99 -6.69
C LEU A 70 -5.52 1.72 -7.91
N VAL A 71 -4.68 2.67 -8.28
CA VAL A 71 -3.65 2.51 -9.31
C VAL A 71 -2.30 2.66 -8.64
N THR A 72 -1.40 1.73 -8.90
CA THR A 72 -0.03 1.75 -8.40
C THR A 72 0.92 2.05 -9.56
N PHE A 73 1.70 3.09 -9.39
CA PHE A 73 2.70 3.54 -10.37
C PHE A 73 4.11 3.24 -9.88
N ARG A 74 5.01 2.98 -10.83
CA ARG A 74 6.45 2.85 -10.61
C ARG A 74 7.21 3.57 -11.72
N ASN A 75 8.33 4.18 -11.34
CA ASN A 75 9.31 4.72 -12.26
C ASN A 75 10.60 3.91 -12.12
N GLU A 76 11.01 3.22 -13.19
CA GLU A 76 12.20 2.36 -13.19
C GLU A 76 13.51 3.16 -12.98
N ALA A 77 13.49 4.47 -13.25
CA ALA A 77 14.64 5.34 -13.02
C ALA A 77 14.79 5.74 -11.54
N VAL A 78 13.73 5.55 -10.74
CA VAL A 78 13.73 5.89 -9.32
C VAL A 78 13.88 4.62 -8.51
N VAL A 79 15.08 4.38 -7.98
CA VAL A 79 15.45 3.15 -7.28
C VAL A 79 16.19 3.49 -5.99
N ILE A 80 15.84 2.81 -4.92
CA ILE A 80 16.57 2.81 -3.66
C ILE A 80 17.43 1.54 -3.62
N LYS A 81 18.73 1.72 -3.54
CA LYS A 81 19.69 0.63 -3.31
C LYS A 81 20.22 0.74 -1.91
N SER A 82 20.11 -0.33 -1.14
CA SER A 82 20.70 -0.41 0.18
C SER A 82 22.13 -0.94 0.11
N GLU A 83 22.90 -0.76 1.19
CA GLU A 83 24.29 -1.20 1.29
C GLU A 83 24.43 -2.73 1.20
N ASP A 84 23.42 -3.47 1.65
CA ASP A 84 23.33 -4.94 1.54
C ASP A 84 22.95 -5.44 0.14
N GLY A 85 22.76 -4.53 -0.84
CA GLY A 85 22.43 -4.84 -2.22
C GLY A 85 20.93 -5.05 -2.48
N GLU A 86 20.08 -4.90 -1.46
CA GLU A 86 18.63 -4.97 -1.66
C GLU A 86 18.14 -3.80 -2.53
N THR A 87 17.26 -4.11 -3.48
CA THR A 87 16.65 -3.12 -4.34
C THR A 87 15.19 -2.90 -3.97
N VAL A 88 14.85 -1.66 -3.63
CA VAL A 88 13.50 -1.23 -3.30
C VAL A 88 13.05 -0.20 -4.33
N TYR A 89 11.86 -0.38 -4.89
CA TYR A 89 11.27 0.56 -5.82
C TYR A 89 10.22 1.42 -5.12
N PRO A 90 10.42 2.74 -5.08
CA PRO A 90 9.35 3.65 -4.70
C PRO A 90 8.16 3.51 -5.63
N GLN A 91 6.98 3.60 -5.07
CA GLN A 91 5.71 3.55 -5.77
C GLN A 91 4.86 4.75 -5.39
N ILE A 92 4.04 5.20 -6.33
CA ILE A 92 2.98 6.17 -6.08
C ILE A 92 1.65 5.44 -6.22
N LEU A 93 0.81 5.57 -5.20
CA LEU A 93 -0.52 4.97 -5.14
C LEU A 93 -1.57 6.07 -5.32
N LEU A 94 -2.39 5.93 -6.35
CA LEU A 94 -3.52 6.79 -6.61
C LEU A 94 -4.82 6.05 -6.29
N SER A 95 -5.57 6.54 -5.32
CA SER A 95 -6.93 6.09 -5.04
C SER A 95 -7.93 7.10 -5.59
N ASN A 96 -8.90 6.65 -6.38
CA ASN A 96 -9.97 7.47 -6.96
C ASN A 96 -11.31 6.74 -6.98
N SER A 97 -12.40 7.48 -7.22
CA SER A 97 -13.74 6.94 -7.54
C SER A 97 -14.48 7.92 -8.43
N HIS A 98 -15.46 7.41 -9.21
CA HIS A 98 -16.30 8.22 -10.11
C HIS A 98 -17.74 8.34 -9.61
N ASP A 99 -17.98 8.03 -8.32
CA ASP A 99 -19.27 8.10 -7.66
C ASP A 99 -19.46 9.34 -6.76
N GLY A 100 -18.48 10.25 -6.74
CA GLY A 100 -18.52 11.49 -5.97
C GLY A 100 -18.34 11.31 -4.46
N LEU A 101 -18.05 10.08 -3.98
CA LEU A 101 -17.93 9.77 -2.55
C LEU A 101 -16.53 9.93 -1.99
N SER A 102 -15.50 10.10 -2.84
CA SER A 102 -14.13 10.31 -2.38
C SER A 102 -13.37 11.27 -3.29
N ALA A 103 -12.52 12.10 -2.70
CA ALA A 103 -11.48 12.80 -3.45
C ALA A 103 -10.44 11.80 -3.95
N PHE A 104 -9.71 12.14 -5.01
CA PHE A 104 -8.56 11.33 -5.36
C PHE A 104 -7.38 11.64 -4.44
N THR A 105 -6.61 10.61 -4.12
CA THR A 105 -5.58 10.69 -3.10
C THR A 105 -4.32 10.01 -3.61
N PHE A 106 -3.19 10.72 -3.51
CA PHE A 106 -1.86 10.17 -3.76
C PHE A 106 -1.18 9.77 -2.46
N ARG A 107 -0.47 8.65 -2.47
CA ARG A 107 0.36 8.15 -1.36
C ARG A 107 1.68 7.62 -1.90
N ALA A 108 2.72 7.70 -1.09
CA ALA A 108 3.95 6.98 -1.35
C ALA A 108 3.81 5.51 -0.92
N GLY A 109 4.55 4.64 -1.60
CA GLY A 109 4.68 3.23 -1.27
C GLY A 109 6.07 2.74 -1.61
N LEU A 110 6.43 1.57 -1.07
CA LEU A 110 7.66 0.87 -1.40
C LEU A 110 7.35 -0.55 -1.86
N PHE A 111 8.14 -1.03 -2.79
CA PHE A 111 8.06 -2.39 -3.29
C PHE A 111 9.42 -3.06 -3.22
N ARG A 112 9.51 -4.14 -2.43
CA ARG A 112 10.69 -5.00 -2.37
C ARG A 112 10.62 -6.06 -3.46
N LEU A 113 11.70 -6.25 -4.22
CA LEU A 113 11.77 -7.30 -5.23
C LEU A 113 11.73 -8.72 -4.62
N ILE A 114 12.30 -8.90 -3.45
CA ILE A 114 12.45 -10.20 -2.79
C ILE A 114 11.09 -10.79 -2.40
N CYS A 115 10.21 -9.99 -1.83
CA CYS A 115 8.95 -10.50 -1.26
C CYS A 115 7.69 -10.18 -2.06
N THR A 116 7.77 -9.37 -3.11
CA THR A 116 6.62 -8.88 -3.87
C THR A 116 5.52 -8.24 -3.01
N ASN A 117 5.84 -7.87 -1.77
CA ASN A 117 4.95 -7.13 -0.90
C ASN A 117 5.04 -5.65 -1.22
N GLY A 118 3.90 -5.02 -1.47
CA GLY A 118 3.82 -3.57 -1.49
C GLY A 118 3.68 -3.07 -0.05
N LEU A 119 4.58 -2.21 0.37
CA LEU A 119 4.48 -1.46 1.61
C LEU A 119 3.98 -0.06 1.29
N VAL A 120 2.86 0.33 1.88
CA VAL A 120 2.41 1.72 1.83
C VAL A 120 3.04 2.46 3.00
N ILE A 121 3.79 3.50 2.71
CA ILE A 121 4.37 4.38 3.72
C ILE A 121 3.48 5.61 3.82
N ALA A 122 2.94 5.85 4.99
CA ALA A 122 2.33 7.12 5.34
C ALA A 122 2.99 7.60 6.63
N THR A 123 4.18 8.12 6.52
CA THR A 123 4.77 8.88 7.61
C THR A 123 4.08 10.24 7.72
N LYS A 124 4.22 10.92 8.84
CA LYS A 124 3.81 12.34 9.00
C LYS A 124 4.39 13.23 7.89
N GLU A 125 5.52 12.82 7.31
CA GLU A 125 6.24 13.54 6.26
C GLU A 125 5.71 13.21 4.86
N PHE A 126 5.23 11.98 4.63
CA PHE A 126 4.69 11.52 3.34
C PHE A 126 3.18 11.64 3.20
N GLY A 127 2.44 11.97 4.21
CA GLY A 127 0.99 12.06 4.28
C GLY A 127 0.21 11.87 2.97
N ALA A 128 -1.00 11.38 3.05
CA ALA A 128 -1.85 11.30 1.87
C ALA A 128 -2.12 12.71 1.32
N VAL A 129 -1.72 12.99 0.09
CA VAL A 129 -2.11 14.22 -0.61
C VAL A 129 -3.47 13.99 -1.22
N SER A 130 -4.50 14.60 -0.62
CA SER A 130 -5.86 14.54 -1.13
C SER A 130 -6.12 15.74 -2.02
N VAL A 131 -6.48 15.49 -3.27
CA VAL A 131 -6.83 16.53 -4.24
C VAL A 131 -8.33 16.46 -4.49
N ARG A 132 -9.00 17.60 -4.37
CA ARG A 132 -10.41 17.71 -4.73
C ARG A 132 -10.53 17.66 -6.25
N HIS A 133 -11.60 17.06 -6.76
CA HIS A 133 -11.85 17.02 -8.21
C HIS A 133 -11.97 18.40 -8.88
N LYS A 134 -12.20 19.45 -8.10
CA LYS A 134 -12.28 20.81 -8.61
C LYS A 134 -10.89 21.43 -8.71
N GLY A 135 -10.47 21.80 -9.92
CA GLY A 135 -9.24 22.56 -10.15
C GLY A 135 -8.01 21.70 -10.49
N TYR A 136 -8.19 20.42 -10.83
CA TYR A 136 -7.09 19.57 -11.31
C TYR A 136 -6.38 20.20 -12.52
N SER A 137 -5.05 20.15 -12.50
CA SER A 137 -4.20 20.47 -13.63
C SER A 137 -2.95 19.57 -13.65
N PHE A 138 -2.34 19.41 -14.84
CA PHE A 138 -1.11 18.65 -14.97
C PHE A 138 0.03 19.22 -14.10
N GLU A 139 0.12 20.56 -13.98
CA GLU A 139 1.15 21.20 -13.15
C GLU A 139 0.94 20.91 -11.65
N GLU A 140 -0.31 20.83 -11.18
CA GLU A 140 -0.62 20.43 -9.81
C GLU A 140 -0.19 18.98 -9.56
N LEU A 141 -0.53 18.06 -10.47
CA LEU A 141 -0.09 16.66 -10.40
C LEU A 141 1.43 16.55 -10.38
N LYS A 142 2.10 17.27 -11.29
CA LYS A 142 3.57 17.30 -11.36
C LYS A 142 4.17 17.77 -10.04
N GLY A 143 3.63 18.84 -9.44
CA GLY A 143 4.04 19.33 -8.13
C GLY A 143 3.89 18.28 -7.03
N ILE A 144 2.78 17.55 -6.99
CA ILE A 144 2.53 16.45 -6.04
C ILE A 144 3.56 15.33 -6.23
N VAL A 145 3.77 14.86 -7.46
CA VAL A 145 4.72 13.79 -7.78
C VAL A 145 6.14 14.20 -7.39
N MET A 146 6.57 15.42 -7.76
CA MET A 146 7.88 15.93 -7.39
C MET A 146 8.04 16.02 -5.87
N GLY A 147 7.05 16.53 -5.14
CA GLY A 147 7.09 16.61 -3.69
C GLY A 147 7.15 15.23 -3.01
N LEU A 148 6.55 14.19 -3.59
CA LEU A 148 6.70 12.81 -3.12
C LEU A 148 8.11 12.28 -3.40
N VAL A 149 8.67 12.55 -4.57
CA VAL A 149 10.02 12.11 -4.97
C VAL A 149 11.10 12.81 -4.12
N GLU A 150 10.95 14.10 -3.84
CA GLU A 150 11.88 14.88 -3.01
C GLU A 150 11.98 14.36 -1.57
N LYS A 151 10.94 13.69 -1.08
CA LYS A 151 10.93 13.10 0.27
C LYS A 151 11.55 11.69 0.32
N LEU A 152 11.82 11.06 -0.81
CA LEU A 152 12.39 9.70 -0.84
C LEU A 152 13.71 9.57 -0.06
N PRO A 153 14.66 10.53 -0.06
CA PRO A 153 15.87 10.42 0.74
C PRO A 153 15.62 10.22 2.23
N VAL A 154 14.61 10.90 2.79
CA VAL A 154 14.21 10.72 4.21
C VAL A 154 13.72 9.30 4.46
N THR A 155 12.95 8.74 3.52
CA THR A 155 12.50 7.34 3.61
C THR A 155 13.68 6.36 3.57
N VAL A 156 14.67 6.62 2.72
CA VAL A 156 15.90 5.80 2.66
C VAL A 156 16.62 5.83 4.00
N GLU A 157 16.76 7.01 4.60
CA GLU A 157 17.38 7.17 5.91
C GLU A 157 16.61 6.39 6.99
N THR A 158 15.29 6.48 7.02
CA THR A 158 14.46 5.72 7.96
C THR A 158 14.61 4.21 7.77
N LEU A 159 14.63 3.73 6.51
CA LEU A 159 14.85 2.31 6.22
C LEU A 159 16.25 1.84 6.65
N ASN A 160 17.27 2.68 6.49
CA ASN A 160 18.62 2.36 6.97
C ASN A 160 18.63 2.26 8.51
N ARG A 161 17.97 3.16 9.22
CA ARG A 161 17.77 3.04 10.68
C ARG A 161 17.06 1.74 11.06
N PHE A 162 16.02 1.32 10.33
CA PHE A 162 15.36 0.03 10.58
C PHE A 162 16.31 -1.17 10.41
N ARG A 163 17.34 -1.06 9.56
CA ARG A 163 18.37 -2.09 9.40
C ARG A 163 19.41 -2.11 10.52
N GLU A 164 19.67 -0.95 11.13
CA GLU A 164 20.63 -0.80 12.24
C GLU A 164 20.05 -1.23 13.59
N VAL A 165 18.74 -1.15 13.76
CA VAL A 165 18.08 -1.54 15.02
C VAL A 165 17.96 -3.05 15.09
N ILE A 166 18.58 -3.64 16.10
CA ILE A 166 18.51 -5.08 16.42
C ILE A 166 17.50 -5.27 17.54
N LEU A 167 16.43 -6.04 17.28
CA LEU A 167 15.40 -6.34 18.25
C LEU A 167 15.78 -7.52 19.16
N THR A 168 15.50 -7.41 20.44
CA THR A 168 15.53 -8.55 21.36
C THR A 168 14.35 -9.49 21.10
N GLU A 169 14.39 -10.73 21.61
CA GLU A 169 13.28 -11.67 21.49
C GLU A 169 11.96 -11.09 22.07
N ASP A 170 12.04 -10.43 23.22
CA ASP A 170 10.86 -9.80 23.85
C ASP A 170 10.30 -8.68 22.97
N GLN A 171 11.14 -7.85 22.36
CA GLN A 171 10.70 -6.79 21.44
C GLN A 171 10.07 -7.35 20.16
N LYS A 172 10.59 -8.47 19.63
CA LYS A 172 9.97 -9.16 18.47
C LYS A 172 8.58 -9.69 18.82
N VAL A 173 8.43 -10.29 19.99
CA VAL A 173 7.14 -10.76 20.51
C VAL A 173 6.17 -9.59 20.68
N GLU A 174 6.60 -8.51 21.31
CA GLU A 174 5.80 -7.30 21.51
C GLU A 174 5.33 -6.70 20.19
N PHE A 175 6.24 -6.59 19.21
CA PHE A 175 5.91 -6.09 17.88
C PHE A 175 4.88 -7.00 17.17
N ALA A 176 5.05 -8.32 17.23
CA ALA A 176 4.11 -9.26 16.64
C ALA A 176 2.70 -9.16 17.29
N LEU A 177 2.62 -9.03 18.62
CA LEU A 177 1.36 -8.86 19.33
C LEU A 177 0.67 -7.55 18.98
N ALA A 178 1.42 -6.44 18.92
CA ALA A 178 0.89 -5.14 18.50
C ALA A 178 0.37 -5.19 17.06
N ALA A 179 1.11 -5.82 16.14
CA ALA A 179 0.68 -6.00 14.74
C ALA A 179 -0.59 -6.85 14.61
N LEU A 180 -0.75 -7.89 15.43
CA LEU A 180 -1.98 -8.68 15.52
C LEU A 180 -3.15 -7.86 16.08
N GLY A 181 -2.89 -6.98 17.06
CA GLY A 181 -3.87 -6.01 17.58
C GLY A 181 -4.37 -5.06 16.49
N ILE A 182 -3.46 -4.52 15.67
CA ILE A 182 -3.81 -3.67 14.52
C ILE A 182 -4.71 -4.42 13.53
N ARG A 183 -4.41 -5.71 13.27
CA ARG A 183 -5.18 -6.50 12.30
C ARG A 183 -6.56 -6.92 12.80
N PHE A 184 -6.66 -7.42 14.03
CA PHE A 184 -7.84 -8.10 14.57
C PHE A 184 -8.57 -7.32 15.67
N GLY A 185 -7.99 -6.23 16.18
CA GLY A 185 -8.42 -5.56 17.40
C GLY A 185 -7.87 -6.28 18.65
N GLU A 186 -7.87 -5.61 19.80
CA GLU A 186 -7.23 -6.06 21.04
C GLU A 186 -7.70 -7.44 21.55
N ASN A 187 -8.96 -7.82 21.27
CA ASN A 187 -9.54 -9.11 21.70
C ASN A 187 -9.95 -10.00 20.51
N GLY A 188 -9.40 -9.74 19.33
CA GLY A 188 -9.94 -10.30 18.10
C GLY A 188 -9.48 -11.72 17.75
N ALA A 189 -8.29 -12.14 18.18
CA ALA A 189 -7.72 -13.42 17.79
C ALA A 189 -6.61 -13.89 18.76
N GLU A 190 -6.61 -15.17 19.08
CA GLU A 190 -5.49 -15.85 19.74
C GLU A 190 -4.64 -16.52 18.65
N VAL A 191 -3.39 -16.07 18.50
CA VAL A 191 -2.44 -16.51 17.45
C VAL A 191 -1.12 -16.91 18.11
N SER A 192 -0.47 -17.97 17.61
CA SER A 192 0.92 -18.25 18.00
C SER A 192 1.84 -17.19 17.43
N VAL A 193 2.57 -16.52 18.32
CA VAL A 193 3.54 -15.47 17.96
C VAL A 193 4.67 -16.07 17.14
N GLU A 194 5.10 -17.30 17.44
CA GLU A 194 6.15 -18.00 16.70
C GLU A 194 5.75 -18.21 15.21
N GLU A 195 4.46 -18.43 14.93
CA GLU A 195 3.99 -18.54 13.54
C GLU A 195 4.05 -17.21 12.80
N ILE A 196 3.82 -16.11 13.49
CA ILE A 196 3.91 -14.76 12.94
C ILE A 196 5.37 -14.34 12.69
N LEU A 197 6.27 -14.67 13.62
CA LEU A 197 7.69 -14.36 13.53
C LEU A 197 8.48 -15.31 12.62
N LYS A 198 7.88 -16.41 12.16
CA LYS A 198 8.54 -17.38 11.30
C LYS A 198 8.77 -16.82 9.88
N PRO A 199 10.02 -16.56 9.46
CA PRO A 199 10.30 -16.07 8.12
C PRO A 199 9.93 -17.11 7.06
N VAL A 200 9.48 -16.63 5.90
CA VAL A 200 9.14 -17.46 4.75
C VAL A 200 10.36 -17.68 3.86
N ARG A 201 11.33 -16.76 3.91
CA ARG A 201 12.54 -16.75 3.07
C ARG A 201 13.78 -16.65 3.94
N ASP A 202 14.91 -17.13 3.42
CA ASP A 202 16.19 -17.04 4.13
C ASP A 202 16.68 -15.58 4.23
N GLU A 203 16.41 -14.74 3.24
CA GLU A 203 16.77 -13.31 3.22
C GLU A 203 16.05 -12.50 4.32
N ASP A 204 14.91 -12.97 4.80
CA ASP A 204 14.15 -12.33 5.88
C ASP A 204 14.56 -12.85 7.28
N ARG A 205 15.59 -13.73 7.37
CA ARG A 205 16.13 -14.20 8.66
C ARG A 205 17.04 -13.14 9.26
N GLY A 206 16.83 -12.84 10.51
CA GLY A 206 17.64 -11.91 11.31
C GLY A 206 16.80 -11.16 12.33
N ASP A 207 17.49 -10.40 13.16
CA ASP A 207 16.89 -9.67 14.27
C ASP A 207 16.78 -8.17 13.98
N GLU A 208 17.23 -7.73 12.80
CA GLU A 208 17.11 -6.35 12.36
C GLU A 208 15.62 -6.00 12.23
N LEU A 209 15.24 -4.84 12.75
CA LEU A 209 13.85 -4.35 12.70
C LEU A 209 13.28 -4.43 11.29
N TRP A 210 14.07 -4.11 10.25
CA TRP A 210 13.65 -4.20 8.86
C TRP A 210 13.21 -5.62 8.46
N LYS A 211 13.96 -6.64 8.84
CA LYS A 211 13.64 -8.04 8.53
C LYS A 211 12.41 -8.52 9.30
N VAL A 212 12.40 -8.26 10.61
CA VAL A 212 11.27 -8.61 11.49
C VAL A 212 9.98 -7.92 11.02
N PHE A 213 10.05 -6.62 10.69
CA PHE A 213 8.94 -5.87 10.14
C PHE A 213 8.38 -6.53 8.87
N ASN A 214 9.24 -6.89 7.90
CA ASN A 214 8.80 -7.48 6.64
C ASN A 214 8.14 -8.86 6.83
N VAL A 215 8.67 -9.70 7.73
CA VAL A 215 8.06 -11.00 8.10
C VAL A 215 6.67 -10.79 8.66
N ILE A 216 6.53 -9.91 9.63
CA ILE A 216 5.24 -9.61 10.29
C ILE A 216 4.27 -8.98 9.30
N GLN A 217 4.69 -7.97 8.54
CA GLN A 217 3.87 -7.29 7.54
C GLN A 217 3.31 -8.28 6.50
N GLU A 218 4.14 -9.18 5.97
CA GLU A 218 3.68 -10.21 5.05
C GLU A 218 2.64 -11.12 5.68
N LYS A 219 2.89 -11.62 6.88
CA LYS A 219 1.95 -12.49 7.60
C LYS A 219 0.62 -11.80 7.86
N VAL A 220 0.63 -10.58 8.41
CA VAL A 220 -0.61 -9.89 8.76
C VAL A 220 -1.38 -9.35 7.55
N THR A 221 -0.76 -9.11 6.40
CA THR A 221 -1.44 -8.71 5.17
C THR A 221 -1.93 -9.89 4.35
N ARG A 222 -1.08 -10.90 4.12
CA ARG A 222 -1.40 -12.08 3.30
C ARG A 222 -2.16 -13.17 4.04
N GLY A 223 -2.00 -13.26 5.36
CA GLY A 223 -2.59 -14.32 6.17
C GLY A 223 -1.89 -15.66 5.98
N GLY A 224 -2.67 -16.76 5.92
CA GLY A 224 -2.16 -18.12 5.80
C GLY A 224 -1.90 -18.81 7.14
N PHE A 225 -1.92 -18.10 8.26
CA PHE A 225 -1.74 -18.63 9.60
C PHE A 225 -3.07 -18.99 10.27
N LYS A 226 -3.00 -19.94 11.22
CA LYS A 226 -4.16 -20.35 12.02
C LYS A 226 -4.33 -19.44 13.22
N TYR A 227 -5.57 -19.19 13.58
CA TYR A 227 -5.93 -18.42 14.78
C TYR A 227 -7.24 -18.91 15.37
N LYS A 228 -7.42 -18.68 16.68
CA LYS A 228 -8.67 -18.91 17.39
C LYS A 228 -9.39 -17.56 17.54
N ALA A 229 -10.54 -17.46 16.91
CA ALA A 229 -11.36 -16.26 16.98
C ALA A 229 -11.95 -16.06 18.39
N SER A 230 -12.37 -14.82 18.73
CA SER A 230 -13.06 -14.49 19.98
C SER A 230 -14.27 -15.40 20.28
N THR A 231 -14.87 -15.99 19.24
CA THR A 231 -15.96 -16.98 19.35
C THR A 231 -15.49 -18.39 19.73
N GLY A 232 -14.20 -18.60 20.00
CA GLY A 232 -13.58 -19.89 20.31
C GLY A 232 -13.34 -20.80 19.09
N ARG A 233 -13.67 -20.36 17.86
CA ARG A 233 -13.54 -21.17 16.65
C ARG A 233 -12.15 -21.03 16.03
N ASN A 234 -11.55 -22.14 15.63
CA ASN A 234 -10.33 -22.13 14.82
C ASN A 234 -10.62 -21.66 13.40
N LYS A 235 -9.82 -20.74 12.92
CA LYS A 235 -9.89 -20.18 11.55
C LYS A 235 -8.51 -20.05 10.95
N THR A 236 -8.46 -19.89 9.63
CA THR A 236 -7.23 -19.48 8.91
C THR A 236 -7.38 -18.03 8.46
N ALA A 237 -6.40 -17.21 8.76
CA ALA A 237 -6.37 -15.83 8.32
C ALA A 237 -6.29 -15.76 6.79
N ARG A 238 -7.15 -14.94 6.18
CA ARG A 238 -7.17 -14.72 4.72
C ARG A 238 -6.42 -13.45 4.39
N SER A 239 -5.92 -13.35 3.17
CA SER A 239 -5.34 -12.09 2.67
C SER A 239 -6.37 -10.95 2.74
N ILE A 240 -5.90 -9.76 3.03
CA ILE A 240 -6.72 -8.54 3.01
C ILE A 240 -7.01 -8.19 1.55
N LYS A 241 -8.27 -8.30 1.14
CA LYS A 241 -8.71 -8.00 -0.23
C LYS A 241 -9.19 -6.56 -0.39
N ASN A 242 -9.61 -5.92 0.70
CA ASN A 242 -10.00 -4.52 0.71
C ASN A 242 -8.74 -3.65 0.73
N PHE A 243 -8.41 -3.02 -0.39
CA PHE A 243 -7.19 -2.22 -0.51
C PHE A 243 -7.16 -0.98 0.40
N THR A 244 -8.31 -0.43 0.79
CA THR A 244 -8.35 0.68 1.78
C THR A 244 -7.86 0.17 3.13
N ARG A 245 -8.37 -1.00 3.58
CA ARG A 245 -7.92 -1.63 4.82
C ARG A 245 -6.47 -2.11 4.74
N ASP A 246 -6.03 -2.57 3.58
CA ASP A 246 -4.63 -2.97 3.33
C ASP A 246 -3.68 -1.77 3.48
N ILE A 247 -4.04 -0.61 2.91
CA ILE A 247 -3.31 0.65 3.07
C ILE A 247 -3.25 1.06 4.54
N GLU A 248 -4.40 1.16 5.22
CA GLU A 248 -4.48 1.55 6.63
C GLU A 248 -3.64 0.63 7.54
N LEU A 249 -3.67 -0.67 7.29
CA LEU A 249 -2.87 -1.63 8.05
C LEU A 249 -1.37 -1.40 7.84
N ASN A 250 -0.94 -1.20 6.60
CA ASN A 250 0.46 -0.93 6.28
C ASN A 250 0.95 0.39 6.91
N GLU A 251 0.13 1.43 6.88
CA GLU A 251 0.41 2.71 7.52
C GLU A 251 0.64 2.53 9.03
N GLN A 252 -0.29 1.85 9.72
CA GLN A 252 -0.19 1.58 11.15
C GLN A 252 0.99 0.68 11.53
N LEU A 253 1.31 -0.33 10.69
CA LEU A 253 2.48 -1.19 10.90
C LEU A 253 3.79 -0.42 10.74
N TYR A 254 3.85 0.50 9.79
CA TYR A 254 5.03 1.32 9.59
C TYR A 254 5.23 2.30 10.76
N GLU A 255 4.16 2.98 11.22
CA GLU A 255 4.20 3.83 12.43
C GLU A 255 4.64 3.04 13.67
N LEU A 256 4.16 1.81 13.83
CA LEU A 256 4.62 0.92 14.89
C LEU A 256 6.11 0.63 14.79
N ALA A 257 6.64 0.36 13.59
CA ALA A 257 8.07 0.12 13.38
C ALA A 257 8.90 1.38 13.68
N GLU A 258 8.42 2.57 13.29
CA GLU A 258 9.08 3.84 13.60
C GLU A 258 9.26 4.05 15.11
N SER A 259 8.35 3.56 15.95
CA SER A 259 8.47 3.70 17.41
C SER A 259 9.65 2.95 18.03
N TYR A 260 10.26 2.02 17.31
CA TYR A 260 11.48 1.30 17.75
C TYR A 260 12.78 2.02 17.35
N VAL A 261 12.70 3.08 16.55
CA VAL A 261 13.85 3.87 16.07
C VAL A 261 13.98 5.19 16.82
N ALA A 262 12.95 5.58 17.54
CA ALA A 262 12.83 6.85 18.26
C ALA A 262 13.76 6.92 19.51
#